data_bcd69b0d9eafe1c54d438d6930f03ce3
#
_entry.id   bcd69b0d9eafe1c54d438d6930f03ce3
#
_cell.length_a   1.000
_cell.length_b   1.000
_cell.length_c   1.000
_cell.angle_alpha   90.00
_cell.angle_beta   90.00
_cell.angle_gamma   90.00
#
_symmetry.space_group_name_H-M   'P 1'
#
loop_
_entity.id
_entity.type
_entity.pdbx_description
1 polymer ?
#
loop_
_entity_poly.entity_id
_entity_poly.type
_entity_poly.pdbx_seq_one_letter_code
_entity_poly.pdbx_strand_id
1 'polypeptide(L)'
;MLFHYDYFDEARQFGQGLVGWYTITMAEGANPAEVDNAVDAEFANSPNETETSTEEAFAQSFMGQFANIALIVQLILGAGFFTLLLVTGNTWSLSVRERIGELGVLKTVGFRDSSMLGIVLAESILIVTIGGMLGLLLGAGFAAAMSGRFAAMMGIGLSLSPGALALGIGIMLVTGVVAGLFPALKARRLTIVEALSRG
;
A
#
# COMPACT_ATOMS: atom_id res chain seq x y z
N MET A 1 5.40 27.66 -17.06
CA MET A 1 4.73 28.72 -17.87
C MET A 1 4.72 29.94 -17.00
N LEU A 2 5.36 31.03 -17.42
CA LEU A 2 5.40 32.32 -16.71
C LEU A 2 4.44 33.29 -17.41
N PHE A 3 3.64 33.99 -16.66
CA PHE A 3 2.71 35.01 -17.15
C PHE A 3 2.66 36.16 -16.14
N HIS A 4 2.17 37.32 -16.61
CA HIS A 4 2.09 38.52 -15.76
C HIS A 4 1.01 38.38 -14.72
N TYR A 5 1.29 38.72 -13.45
CA TYR A 5 0.35 38.56 -12.32
C TYR A 5 -0.95 39.34 -12.56
N ASP A 6 -0.86 40.61 -12.97
CA ASP A 6 -2.06 41.46 -13.15
C ASP A 6 -3.05 40.85 -14.14
N TYR A 7 -2.54 40.31 -15.27
CA TYR A 7 -3.38 39.64 -16.26
C TYR A 7 -4.07 38.41 -15.71
N PHE A 8 -3.39 37.64 -14.86
CA PHE A 8 -3.96 36.48 -14.20
C PHE A 8 -4.98 36.87 -13.13
N ASP A 9 -4.69 37.93 -12.35
CA ASP A 9 -5.56 38.39 -11.29
C ASP A 9 -6.89 38.96 -11.83
N GLU A 10 -6.84 39.71 -12.92
CA GLU A 10 -8.04 40.19 -13.62
C GLU A 10 -8.87 39.04 -14.22
N ALA A 11 -8.23 37.97 -14.66
CA ALA A 11 -8.93 36.81 -15.24
C ALA A 11 -9.58 35.89 -14.21
N ARG A 12 -9.26 36.03 -12.91
CA ARG A 12 -9.83 35.21 -11.83
C ARG A 12 -11.20 35.72 -11.45
N GLN A 13 -12.15 34.78 -11.28
CA GLN A 13 -13.51 35.11 -10.80
C GLN A 13 -13.58 35.25 -9.26
N PHE A 14 -12.63 34.65 -8.52
CA PHE A 14 -12.56 34.68 -7.06
C PHE A 14 -11.11 34.85 -6.61
N GLY A 15 -10.93 35.56 -5.48
CA GLY A 15 -9.62 35.72 -4.85
C GLY A 15 -8.70 36.72 -5.55
N GLN A 16 -9.25 37.74 -6.19
CA GLN A 16 -8.48 38.85 -6.73
C GLN A 16 -7.70 39.54 -5.61
N GLY A 17 -6.44 39.92 -5.91
CA GLY A 17 -5.55 40.52 -4.92
C GLY A 17 -4.99 39.58 -3.88
N LEU A 18 -5.33 38.26 -3.93
CA LEU A 18 -4.80 37.26 -3.00
C LEU A 18 -3.69 36.45 -3.67
N VAL A 19 -2.62 36.20 -2.92
CA VAL A 19 -1.51 35.34 -3.29
C VAL A 19 -1.45 34.18 -2.29
N GLY A 20 -1.19 32.98 -2.78
CA GLY A 20 -1.12 31.79 -1.92
C GLY A 20 0.12 31.76 -1.04
N TRP A 21 1.26 32.11 -1.60
CA TRP A 21 2.54 32.24 -0.90
C TRP A 21 3.48 33.17 -1.68
N TYR A 22 4.44 33.75 -0.99
CA TYR A 22 5.54 34.50 -1.56
C TYR A 22 6.83 33.72 -1.37
N THR A 23 7.69 33.76 -2.37
CA THR A 23 9.08 33.26 -2.26
C THR A 23 10.01 34.48 -2.23
N ILE A 24 10.79 34.61 -1.17
CA ILE A 24 11.78 35.68 -1.03
C ILE A 24 13.18 35.10 -1.14
N THR A 25 14.07 35.82 -1.79
CA THR A 25 15.49 35.48 -1.85
C THR A 25 16.22 36.28 -0.80
N MET A 26 16.92 35.62 0.10
CA MET A 26 17.69 36.26 1.15
C MET A 26 19.03 36.83 0.59
N ALA A 27 19.51 37.87 1.24
CA ALA A 27 20.85 38.40 0.95
C ALA A 27 21.93 37.36 1.38
N GLU A 28 23.07 37.38 0.72
CA GLU A 28 24.18 36.49 1.01
C GLU A 28 24.66 36.70 2.45
N GLY A 29 24.68 35.62 3.24
CA GLY A 29 25.05 35.62 4.66
C GLY A 29 23.95 36.01 5.64
N ALA A 30 22.71 36.24 5.21
CA ALA A 30 21.56 36.47 6.10
C ALA A 30 21.21 35.18 6.87
N ASN A 31 20.82 35.35 8.13
CA ASN A 31 20.35 34.23 8.95
C ASN A 31 18.87 33.97 8.66
N PRO A 32 18.47 32.80 8.17
CA PRO A 32 17.09 32.48 7.85
C PRO A 32 16.12 32.73 9.04
N ALA A 33 16.50 32.29 10.23
CA ALA A 33 15.63 32.41 11.42
C ALA A 33 15.40 33.88 11.83
N GLU A 34 16.34 34.77 11.58
CA GLU A 34 16.16 36.21 11.87
C GLU A 34 15.22 36.84 10.84
N VAL A 35 15.34 36.46 9.58
CA VAL A 35 14.47 36.96 8.50
C VAL A 35 13.03 36.46 8.69
N ASP A 36 12.86 35.17 8.99
CA ASP A 36 11.56 34.55 9.26
C ASP A 36 10.84 35.28 10.43
N ASN A 37 11.53 35.46 11.56
CA ASN A 37 10.96 36.16 12.72
C ASN A 37 10.66 37.64 12.45
N ALA A 38 11.49 38.32 11.64
CA ALA A 38 11.27 39.74 11.32
C ALA A 38 10.04 39.92 10.42
N VAL A 39 9.84 39.05 9.42
CA VAL A 39 8.67 39.09 8.55
C VAL A 39 7.40 38.76 9.35
N ASP A 40 7.41 37.71 10.13
CA ASP A 40 6.23 37.29 10.90
C ASP A 40 5.86 38.31 11.99
N ALA A 41 6.86 38.97 12.59
CA ALA A 41 6.60 40.05 13.56
C ALA A 41 5.98 41.29 12.91
N GLU A 42 6.35 41.63 11.67
CA GLU A 42 5.77 42.76 10.93
C GLU A 42 4.29 42.56 10.61
N PHE A 43 3.90 41.31 10.27
CA PHE A 43 2.53 40.97 9.93
C PHE A 43 1.73 40.38 11.07
N ALA A 44 2.29 40.26 12.29
CA ALA A 44 1.62 39.73 13.46
C ALA A 44 0.34 40.57 13.80
N ASN A 45 -0.73 39.87 14.08
CA ASN A 45 -2.06 40.47 14.36
C ASN A 45 -2.63 41.35 13.22
N SER A 46 -2.12 41.19 12.01
CA SER A 46 -2.68 41.83 10.81
C SER A 46 -3.80 40.96 10.21
N PRO A 47 -4.65 41.51 9.31
CA PRO A 47 -5.62 40.70 8.57
C PRO A 47 -4.98 39.65 7.65
N ASN A 48 -3.70 39.77 7.38
CA ASN A 48 -2.91 38.89 6.53
C ASN A 48 -1.66 38.44 7.29
N GLU A 49 -1.87 37.74 8.39
CA GLU A 49 -0.80 37.15 9.19
C GLU A 49 -0.02 36.11 8.35
N THR A 50 1.29 36.16 8.47
CA THR A 50 2.20 35.29 7.70
C THR A 50 2.88 34.28 8.60
N GLU A 51 3.20 33.11 8.04
CA GLU A 51 4.09 32.12 8.62
C GLU A 51 5.24 31.90 7.64
N THR A 52 6.38 32.45 7.98
CA THR A 52 7.58 32.41 7.14
C THR A 52 8.43 31.21 7.52
N SER A 53 8.92 30.49 6.55
CA SER A 53 9.79 29.33 6.77
C SER A 53 10.75 29.13 5.61
N THR A 54 11.87 28.48 5.86
CA THR A 54 12.76 28.07 4.78
C THR A 54 12.07 27.12 3.81
N GLU A 55 12.47 27.13 2.54
CA GLU A 55 11.94 26.21 1.52
C GLU A 55 12.05 24.74 1.97
N GLU A 56 13.12 24.41 2.68
CA GLU A 56 13.38 23.08 3.21
C GLU A 56 12.38 22.70 4.34
N ALA A 57 12.11 23.62 5.27
CA ALA A 57 11.14 23.43 6.35
C ALA A 57 9.70 23.35 5.80
N PHE A 58 9.37 24.20 4.82
CA PHE A 58 8.10 24.16 4.11
C PHE A 58 7.88 22.82 3.41
N ALA A 59 8.88 22.35 2.65
CA ALA A 59 8.83 21.06 2.00
C ALA A 59 8.66 19.91 2.98
N GLN A 60 9.34 19.94 4.13
CA GLN A 60 9.20 18.93 5.18
C GLN A 60 7.80 18.94 5.80
N SER A 61 7.24 20.11 6.13
CA SER A 61 5.89 20.23 6.69
C SER A 61 4.82 19.75 5.70
N PHE A 62 4.98 20.11 4.44
CA PHE A 62 4.11 19.66 3.36
C PHE A 62 4.15 18.14 3.19
N MET A 63 5.36 17.55 3.17
CA MET A 63 5.52 16.09 3.13
C MET A 63 4.97 15.40 4.38
N GLY A 64 5.06 16.04 5.56
CA GLY A 64 4.49 15.54 6.81
C GLY A 64 2.98 15.34 6.75
N GLN A 65 2.25 16.20 6.05
CA GLN A 65 0.80 16.05 5.84
C GLN A 65 0.47 14.79 5.04
N PHE A 66 1.29 14.46 4.04
CA PHE A 66 1.11 13.23 3.25
C PHE A 66 1.48 11.97 4.01
N ALA A 67 2.41 12.04 4.97
CA ALA A 67 2.79 10.90 5.80
C ALA A 67 1.60 10.36 6.61
N ASN A 68 0.74 11.23 7.15
CA ASN A 68 -0.49 10.83 7.84
C ASN A 68 -1.49 10.15 6.91
N ILE A 69 -1.64 10.64 5.68
CA ILE A 69 -2.50 10.02 4.66
C ILE A 69 -1.97 8.64 4.29
N ALA A 70 -0.66 8.50 4.09
CA ALA A 70 -0.03 7.23 3.78
C ALA A 70 -0.28 6.19 4.88
N LEU A 71 -0.19 6.57 6.15
CA LEU A 71 -0.48 5.70 7.29
C LEU A 71 -1.95 5.26 7.30
N ILE A 72 -2.89 6.18 7.07
CA ILE A 72 -4.33 5.86 6.98
C ILE A 72 -4.58 4.85 5.85
N VAL A 73 -4.02 5.09 4.67
CA VAL A 73 -4.14 4.18 3.52
C VAL A 73 -3.56 2.81 3.84
N GLN A 74 -2.39 2.74 4.50
CA GLN A 74 -1.78 1.47 4.91
C GLN A 74 -2.67 0.71 5.90
N LEU A 75 -3.29 1.39 6.87
CA LEU A 75 -4.22 0.76 7.81
C LEU A 75 -5.47 0.22 7.12
N ILE A 76 -6.05 0.96 6.20
CA ILE A 76 -7.21 0.51 5.41
C ILE A 76 -6.85 -0.70 4.56
N LEU A 77 -5.71 -0.66 3.85
CA LEU A 77 -5.23 -1.78 3.05
C LEU A 77 -4.91 -2.99 3.92
N GLY A 78 -4.30 -2.78 5.10
CA GLY A 78 -4.02 -3.82 6.08
C GLY A 78 -5.28 -4.51 6.60
N ALA A 79 -6.32 -3.75 6.92
CA ALA A 79 -7.61 -4.28 7.35
C ALA A 79 -8.31 -5.07 6.22
N GLY A 80 -8.29 -4.55 4.99
CA GLY A 80 -8.78 -5.25 3.81
C GLY A 80 -8.04 -6.56 3.56
N PHE A 81 -6.72 -6.52 3.63
CA PHE A 81 -5.87 -7.71 3.49
C PHE A 81 -6.14 -8.76 4.58
N PHE A 82 -6.30 -8.34 5.83
CA PHE A 82 -6.68 -9.24 6.93
C PHE A 82 -8.03 -9.92 6.67
N THR A 83 -9.03 -9.17 6.21
CA THR A 83 -10.34 -9.73 5.84
C THR A 83 -10.21 -10.77 4.73
N LEU A 84 -9.44 -10.46 3.67
CA LEU A 84 -9.17 -11.40 2.58
C LEU A 84 -8.46 -12.68 3.07
N LEU A 85 -7.52 -12.56 4.00
CA LEU A 85 -6.87 -13.72 4.64
C LEU A 85 -7.87 -14.62 5.35
N LEU A 86 -8.79 -14.06 6.13
CA LEU A 86 -9.82 -14.81 6.84
C LEU A 86 -10.77 -15.52 5.86
N VAL A 87 -11.24 -14.81 4.83
CA VAL A 87 -12.11 -15.39 3.80
C VAL A 87 -11.41 -16.53 3.06
N THR A 88 -10.16 -16.29 2.62
CA THR A 88 -9.35 -17.30 1.91
C THR A 88 -9.13 -18.53 2.78
N GLY A 89 -8.75 -18.34 4.05
CA GLY A 89 -8.53 -19.44 4.99
C GLY A 89 -9.80 -20.26 5.26
N ASN A 90 -10.95 -19.60 5.34
CA ASN A 90 -12.24 -20.27 5.51
C ASN A 90 -12.65 -21.07 4.26
N THR A 91 -12.52 -20.45 3.07
CA THR A 91 -12.81 -21.12 1.79
C THR A 91 -11.90 -22.33 1.58
N TRP A 92 -10.61 -22.19 1.92
CA TRP A 92 -9.65 -23.28 1.83
C TRP A 92 -9.97 -24.44 2.81
N SER A 93 -10.41 -24.09 4.04
CA SER A 93 -10.88 -25.09 4.99
C SER A 93 -12.09 -25.88 4.50
N LEU A 94 -13.01 -25.22 3.79
CA LEU A 94 -14.17 -25.86 3.18
C LEU A 94 -13.75 -26.78 2.04
N SER A 95 -12.89 -26.32 1.14
CA SER A 95 -12.35 -27.13 0.03
C SER A 95 -11.65 -28.40 0.50
N VAL A 96 -10.83 -28.32 1.56
CA VAL A 96 -10.19 -29.50 2.15
C VAL A 96 -11.24 -30.45 2.76
N ARG A 97 -12.31 -29.93 3.36
CA ARG A 97 -13.40 -30.75 3.89
C ARG A 97 -14.15 -31.54 2.83
N GLU A 98 -14.39 -30.93 1.67
CA GLU A 98 -15.06 -31.57 0.54
C GLU A 98 -14.20 -32.70 -0.06
N ARG A 99 -12.88 -32.62 0.07
CA ARG A 99 -11.92 -33.60 -0.45
C ARG A 99 -11.39 -34.58 0.60
N ILE A 100 -12.06 -34.70 1.78
CA ILE A 100 -11.64 -35.61 2.86
C ILE A 100 -11.59 -37.06 2.36
N GLY A 101 -12.56 -37.48 1.55
CA GLY A 101 -12.60 -38.83 0.98
C GLY A 101 -11.38 -39.12 0.07
N GLU A 102 -11.02 -38.20 -0.81
CA GLU A 102 -9.83 -38.31 -1.68
C GLU A 102 -8.55 -38.44 -0.84
N LEU A 103 -8.40 -37.57 0.16
CA LEU A 103 -7.27 -37.61 1.07
C LEU A 103 -7.21 -38.89 1.89
N GLY A 104 -8.39 -39.46 2.26
CA GLY A 104 -8.51 -40.76 2.90
C GLY A 104 -8.00 -41.89 2.02
N VAL A 105 -8.39 -41.92 0.74
CA VAL A 105 -7.89 -42.90 -0.23
C VAL A 105 -6.36 -42.83 -0.38
N LEU A 106 -5.78 -41.63 -0.45
CA LEU A 106 -4.33 -41.48 -0.50
C LEU A 106 -3.63 -42.08 0.73
N LYS A 107 -4.25 -41.93 1.94
CA LYS A 107 -3.73 -42.56 3.16
C LYS A 107 -3.82 -44.08 3.12
N THR A 108 -4.87 -44.66 2.56
CA THR A 108 -5.00 -46.13 2.44
C THR A 108 -3.96 -46.71 1.47
N VAL A 109 -3.53 -45.96 0.47
CA VAL A 109 -2.45 -46.34 -0.47
C VAL A 109 -1.06 -46.18 0.16
N GLY A 110 -0.94 -45.61 1.38
CA GLY A 110 0.31 -45.56 2.14
C GLY A 110 1.01 -44.21 2.16
N PHE A 111 0.34 -43.12 1.74
CA PHE A 111 0.90 -41.78 1.87
C PHE A 111 1.02 -41.39 3.34
N ARG A 112 2.17 -40.80 3.69
CA ARG A 112 2.43 -40.34 5.07
C ARG A 112 1.63 -39.06 5.39
N ASP A 113 1.37 -38.82 6.66
CA ASP A 113 0.70 -37.59 7.15
C ASP A 113 1.42 -36.30 6.75
N SER A 114 2.75 -36.32 6.68
CA SER A 114 3.55 -35.20 6.18
C SER A 114 3.35 -34.92 4.68
N SER A 115 3.09 -35.96 3.89
CA SER A 115 2.78 -35.80 2.47
C SER A 115 1.43 -35.13 2.26
N MET A 116 0.42 -35.45 3.07
CA MET A 116 -0.89 -34.77 3.04
C MET A 116 -0.75 -33.28 3.34
N LEU A 117 0.00 -32.96 4.40
CA LEU A 117 0.28 -31.56 4.75
C LEU A 117 1.01 -30.85 3.58
N GLY A 118 2.01 -31.50 2.99
CA GLY A 118 2.77 -30.96 1.86
C GLY A 118 1.91 -30.67 0.63
N ILE A 119 1.01 -31.59 0.27
CA ILE A 119 0.10 -31.43 -0.88
C ILE A 119 -0.82 -30.23 -0.68
N VAL A 120 -1.49 -30.13 0.46
CA VAL A 120 -2.42 -29.03 0.76
C VAL A 120 -1.69 -27.68 0.83
N LEU A 121 -0.50 -27.65 1.44
CA LEU A 121 0.32 -26.42 1.46
C LEU A 121 0.80 -26.02 0.06
N ALA A 122 1.28 -26.98 -0.73
CA ALA A 122 1.76 -26.69 -2.10
C ALA A 122 0.62 -26.13 -2.96
N GLU A 123 -0.57 -26.70 -2.85
CA GLU A 123 -1.76 -26.23 -3.57
C GLU A 123 -2.15 -24.81 -3.15
N SER A 124 -2.15 -24.49 -1.86
CA SER A 124 -2.46 -23.15 -1.39
C SER A 124 -1.41 -22.12 -1.83
N ILE A 125 -0.13 -22.46 -1.74
CA ILE A 125 0.97 -21.59 -2.20
C ILE A 125 0.86 -21.35 -3.71
N LEU A 126 0.56 -22.39 -4.49
CA LEU A 126 0.44 -22.28 -5.94
C LEU A 126 -0.69 -21.34 -6.35
N ILE A 127 -1.88 -21.49 -5.75
CA ILE A 127 -3.04 -20.63 -6.06
C ILE A 127 -2.77 -19.18 -5.67
N VAL A 128 -2.22 -18.95 -4.46
CA VAL A 128 -1.88 -17.61 -4.01
C VAL A 128 -0.75 -16.99 -4.86
N THR A 129 0.20 -17.81 -5.32
CA THR A 129 1.27 -17.35 -6.21
C THR A 129 0.72 -16.91 -7.56
N ILE A 130 -0.16 -17.71 -8.18
CA ILE A 130 -0.79 -17.34 -9.45
C ILE A 130 -1.59 -16.04 -9.30
N GLY A 131 -2.47 -15.96 -8.29
CA GLY A 131 -3.26 -14.76 -8.02
C GLY A 131 -2.40 -13.54 -7.69
N GLY A 132 -1.37 -13.72 -6.86
CA GLY A 132 -0.43 -12.67 -6.48
C GLY A 132 0.41 -12.15 -7.64
N MET A 133 0.89 -13.04 -8.54
CA MET A 133 1.59 -12.63 -9.76
C MET A 133 0.68 -11.83 -10.69
N LEU A 134 -0.56 -12.28 -10.88
CA LEU A 134 -1.54 -11.51 -11.66
C LEU A 134 -1.80 -10.14 -11.04
N GLY A 135 -1.96 -10.07 -9.71
CA GLY A 135 -2.12 -8.80 -8.99
C GLY A 135 -0.91 -7.87 -9.13
N LEU A 136 0.31 -8.41 -9.02
CA LEU A 136 1.54 -7.63 -9.22
C LEU A 136 1.67 -7.12 -10.67
N LEU A 137 1.34 -7.94 -11.66
CA LEU A 137 1.37 -7.54 -13.07
C LEU A 137 0.35 -6.44 -13.36
N LEU A 138 -0.88 -6.58 -12.87
CA LEU A 138 -1.92 -5.56 -13.01
C LEU A 138 -1.55 -4.26 -12.29
N GLY A 139 -1.02 -4.36 -11.06
CA GLY A 139 -0.54 -3.20 -10.30
C GLY A 139 0.62 -2.48 -10.98
N ALA A 140 1.59 -3.24 -11.50
CA ALA A 140 2.72 -2.69 -12.24
C ALA A 140 2.28 -2.02 -13.55
N GLY A 141 1.37 -2.66 -14.28
CA GLY A 141 0.80 -2.11 -15.50
C GLY A 141 0.02 -0.82 -15.25
N PHE A 142 -0.79 -0.79 -14.18
CA PHE A 142 -1.51 0.41 -13.76
C PHE A 142 -0.55 1.55 -13.35
N ALA A 143 0.46 1.25 -12.54
CA ALA A 143 1.47 2.22 -12.13
C ALA A 143 2.23 2.80 -13.35
N ALA A 144 2.62 1.94 -14.29
CA ALA A 144 3.28 2.37 -15.52
C ALA A 144 2.38 3.27 -16.40
N ALA A 145 1.10 2.91 -16.55
CA ALA A 145 0.12 3.69 -17.32
C ALA A 145 -0.17 5.06 -16.68
N MET A 146 -0.14 5.14 -15.35
CA MET A 146 -0.41 6.37 -14.60
C MET A 146 0.82 7.24 -14.40
N SER A 147 2.05 6.69 -14.47
CA SER A 147 3.29 7.40 -14.16
C SER A 147 3.48 8.68 -14.97
N GLY A 148 3.20 8.65 -16.28
CA GLY A 148 3.32 9.81 -17.16
C GLY A 148 2.33 10.94 -16.84
N ARG A 149 1.10 10.60 -16.46
CA ARG A 149 0.05 11.56 -16.10
C ARG A 149 0.32 12.20 -14.74
N PHE A 150 0.74 11.39 -13.76
CA PHE A 150 1.10 11.88 -12.43
C PHE A 150 2.37 12.73 -12.46
N ALA A 151 3.37 12.35 -13.23
CA ALA A 151 4.59 13.14 -13.42
C ALA A 151 4.30 14.50 -14.06
N ALA A 152 3.38 14.55 -15.04
CA ALA A 152 2.96 15.80 -15.68
C ALA A 152 2.15 16.71 -14.74
N MET A 153 1.38 16.15 -13.81
CA MET A 153 0.47 16.90 -12.94
C MET A 153 1.11 17.29 -11.59
N MET A 154 1.93 16.42 -11.00
CA MET A 154 2.51 16.61 -9.67
C MET A 154 4.04 16.62 -9.62
N GLY A 155 4.72 16.43 -10.75
CA GLY A 155 6.18 16.33 -10.79
C GLY A 155 6.75 15.05 -10.18
N ILE A 156 5.90 14.10 -9.77
CA ILE A 156 6.28 12.86 -9.08
C ILE A 156 6.04 11.67 -10.01
N GLY A 157 7.10 10.97 -10.39
CA GLY A 157 7.00 9.72 -11.15
C GLY A 157 6.60 8.55 -10.24
N LEU A 158 5.51 7.86 -10.60
CA LEU A 158 5.15 6.58 -9.96
C LEU A 158 6.07 5.50 -10.53
N SER A 159 7.01 5.03 -9.73
CA SER A 159 7.87 3.89 -10.07
C SER A 159 7.78 2.82 -9.01
N LEU A 160 7.63 1.57 -9.43
CA LEU A 160 7.75 0.43 -8.53
C LEU A 160 9.21 0.18 -8.24
N SER A 161 9.63 0.43 -7.00
CA SER A 161 10.99 0.11 -6.58
C SER A 161 11.19 -1.42 -6.53
N PRO A 162 12.40 -1.93 -6.79
CA PRO A 162 12.72 -3.36 -6.62
C PRO A 162 12.40 -3.87 -5.21
N GLY A 163 12.55 -3.00 -4.18
CA GLY A 163 12.19 -3.32 -2.80
C GLY A 163 10.68 -3.54 -2.62
N ALA A 164 9.83 -2.74 -3.27
CA ALA A 164 8.37 -2.92 -3.24
C ALA A 164 7.94 -4.24 -3.90
N LEU A 165 8.59 -4.62 -5.02
CA LEU A 165 8.35 -5.90 -5.68
C LEU A 165 8.76 -7.07 -4.78
N ALA A 166 9.94 -7.01 -4.18
CA ALA A 166 10.43 -8.05 -3.26
C ALA A 166 9.50 -8.20 -2.04
N LEU A 167 9.03 -7.09 -1.49
CA LEU A 167 8.07 -7.08 -0.38
C LEU A 167 6.73 -7.69 -0.81
N GLY A 168 6.23 -7.37 -2.00
CA GLY A 168 5.01 -7.95 -2.56
C GLY A 168 5.11 -9.48 -2.73
N ILE A 169 6.25 -9.97 -3.26
CA ILE A 169 6.52 -11.40 -3.38
C ILE A 169 6.61 -12.05 -1.99
N GLY A 170 7.27 -11.40 -1.02
CA GLY A 170 7.36 -11.89 0.35
C GLY A 170 5.98 -12.04 1.01
N ILE A 171 5.14 -11.00 0.91
CA ILE A 171 3.76 -11.03 1.42
C ILE A 171 2.96 -12.15 0.75
N MET A 172 3.08 -12.33 -0.55
CA MET A 172 2.41 -13.38 -1.31
C MET A 172 2.77 -14.78 -0.79
N LEU A 173 4.05 -15.07 -0.58
CA LEU A 173 4.51 -16.36 -0.05
C LEU A 173 4.03 -16.58 1.38
N VAL A 174 4.15 -15.59 2.25
CA VAL A 174 3.67 -15.66 3.64
C VAL A 174 2.15 -15.89 3.67
N THR A 175 1.40 -15.20 2.82
CA THR A 175 -0.04 -15.38 2.70
C THR A 175 -0.41 -16.80 2.29
N GLY A 176 0.27 -17.36 1.29
CA GLY A 176 0.04 -18.74 0.84
C GLY A 176 0.29 -19.76 1.95
N VAL A 177 1.35 -19.58 2.72
CA VAL A 177 1.66 -20.45 3.87
C VAL A 177 0.62 -20.28 4.98
N VAL A 178 0.31 -19.03 5.39
CA VAL A 178 -0.63 -18.76 6.51
C VAL A 178 -2.03 -19.24 6.16
N ALA A 179 -2.53 -18.96 4.95
CA ALA A 179 -3.85 -19.40 4.53
C ALA A 179 -3.98 -20.92 4.42
N GLY A 180 -2.90 -21.59 3.97
CA GLY A 180 -2.86 -23.05 3.81
C GLY A 180 -2.53 -23.83 5.09
N LEU A 181 -1.87 -23.19 6.07
CA LEU A 181 -1.35 -23.91 7.24
C LEU A 181 -2.44 -24.55 8.10
N PHE A 182 -3.50 -23.81 8.40
CA PHE A 182 -4.59 -24.32 9.23
C PHE A 182 -5.32 -25.52 8.60
N PRO A 183 -5.79 -25.45 7.32
CA PRO A 183 -6.39 -26.61 6.66
C PRO A 183 -5.40 -27.75 6.43
N ALA A 184 -4.13 -27.46 6.16
CA ALA A 184 -3.10 -28.49 5.99
C ALA A 184 -2.84 -29.29 7.28
N LEU A 185 -2.79 -28.60 8.43
CA LEU A 185 -2.70 -29.26 9.74
C LEU A 185 -3.93 -30.12 10.03
N LYS A 186 -5.11 -29.69 9.60
CA LYS A 186 -6.34 -30.44 9.74
C LYS A 186 -6.35 -31.71 8.87
N ALA A 187 -5.90 -31.58 7.61
CA ALA A 187 -5.72 -32.69 6.68
C ALA A 187 -4.71 -33.73 7.22
N ARG A 188 -3.62 -33.31 7.83
CA ARG A 188 -2.65 -34.21 8.49
C ARG A 188 -3.26 -35.06 9.57
N ARG A 189 -4.18 -34.51 10.38
CA ARG A 189 -4.79 -35.18 11.56
C ARG A 189 -5.96 -36.09 11.21
N LEU A 190 -6.40 -36.15 9.95
CA LEU A 190 -7.48 -37.04 9.52
C LEU A 190 -7.12 -38.48 9.76
N THR A 191 -8.01 -39.23 10.41
CA THR A 191 -7.91 -40.71 10.55
C THR A 191 -8.60 -41.41 9.37
N ILE A 192 -8.09 -42.57 8.96
CA ILE A 192 -8.65 -43.35 7.85
C ILE A 192 -10.14 -43.70 8.13
N VAL A 193 -10.47 -44.03 9.36
CA VAL A 193 -11.84 -44.35 9.78
C VAL A 193 -12.78 -43.16 9.60
N GLU A 194 -12.32 -41.94 9.95
CA GLU A 194 -13.10 -40.72 9.84
C GLU A 194 -13.29 -40.28 8.38
N ALA A 195 -12.30 -40.55 7.52
CA ALA A 195 -12.37 -40.27 6.11
C ALA A 195 -13.35 -41.19 5.36
N LEU A 196 -13.40 -42.46 5.72
CA LEU A 196 -14.27 -43.45 5.09
C LEU A 196 -15.71 -43.44 5.64
N SER A 197 -15.94 -42.88 6.83
CA SER A 197 -17.30 -42.82 7.43
C SER A 197 -18.12 -41.61 6.94
N ARG A 198 -17.51 -40.67 6.24
CA ARG A 198 -18.16 -39.46 5.71
C ARG A 198 -18.33 -39.45 4.19
N GLY A 199 -17.89 -40.47 3.48
CA GLY A 199 -18.19 -40.74 2.10
C GLY A 199 -19.36 -41.69 2.00
#